data_6bc2b09bcac0b9578b70f9cc392ff3b5
#
_entry.id   6bc2b09bcac0b9578b70f9cc392ff3b5
#
_cell.length_a   1.000
_cell.length_b   1.000
_cell.length_c   1.000
_cell.angle_alpha   90.00
_cell.angle_beta   90.00
_cell.angle_gamma   90.00
#
_symmetry.space_group_name_H-M   'P 1'
#
loop_
_entity.id
_entity.type
_entity.pdbx_description
1 polymer ?
#
loop_
_entity_poly.entity_id
_entity_poly.type
_entity_poly.pdbx_seq_one_letter_code
_entity_poly.pdbx_strand_id
1 'polypeptide(L)'
;MIIDAHTHTYPETIAKRAIEKLEKNSGTKAHTNGVQSGLMASMKEAGISYSLLLPVATSKKQVDTINEVAAETNAKALETGLLSFGGIHPETENVSEVLNRIKALGLKGIKIHPD
;
A
#
# COMPACT_ATOMS: atom_id res chain seq x y z
N MET A 1 -4.10 -1.96 -22.07
CA MET A 1 -4.03 -2.15 -20.58
C MET A 1 -2.99 -1.19 -20.02
N ILE A 2 -3.34 -0.43 -19.00
CA ILE A 2 -2.42 0.47 -18.30
C ILE A 2 -2.33 0.00 -16.85
N ILE A 3 -1.11 -0.11 -16.34
CA ILE A 3 -0.84 -0.50 -14.95
C ILE A 3 -0.05 0.63 -14.28
N ASP A 4 -0.59 1.15 -13.18
CA ASP A 4 0.15 2.07 -12.31
C ASP A 4 0.95 1.26 -11.29
N ALA A 5 2.27 1.27 -11.42
CA ALA A 5 3.17 0.43 -10.64
C ALA A 5 3.62 1.02 -9.30
N HIS A 6 3.14 2.22 -8.94
CA HIS A 6 3.55 2.87 -7.69
C HIS A 6 2.44 3.72 -7.09
N THR A 7 1.60 3.10 -6.29
CA THR A 7 0.51 3.78 -5.58
C THR A 7 0.56 3.50 -4.08
N HIS A 8 -0.09 4.37 -3.33
CA HIS A 8 -0.21 4.26 -1.88
C HIS A 8 -1.66 4.50 -1.46
N THR A 9 -2.14 3.73 -0.50
CA THR A 9 -3.42 3.97 0.16
C THR A 9 -3.27 3.77 1.67
N TYR A 10 -4.18 4.37 2.41
CA TYR A 10 -4.24 4.31 3.86
C TYR A 10 -5.63 3.86 4.31
N PRO A 11 -5.77 3.22 5.47
CA PRO A 11 -7.07 2.99 6.09
C PRO A 11 -7.86 4.31 6.23
N GLU A 12 -9.16 4.27 6.01
CA GLU A 12 -10.02 5.47 6.05
C GLU A 12 -9.87 6.27 7.35
N THR A 13 -9.67 5.57 8.47
CA THR A 13 -9.52 6.18 9.80
C THR A 13 -8.30 7.09 9.94
N ILE A 14 -7.26 6.89 9.14
CA ILE A 14 -6.01 7.65 9.22
C ILE A 14 -5.66 8.40 7.93
N ALA A 15 -6.35 8.14 6.82
CA ALA A 15 -6.00 8.65 5.50
C ALA A 15 -5.86 10.17 5.47
N LYS A 16 -6.83 10.90 6.00
CA LYS A 16 -6.80 12.37 6.04
C LYS A 16 -5.54 12.89 6.73
N ARG A 17 -5.25 12.38 7.93
CA ARG A 17 -4.07 12.80 8.71
C ARG A 17 -2.76 12.40 8.05
N ALA A 18 -2.72 11.23 7.40
CA ALA A 18 -1.55 10.78 6.66
C ALA A 18 -1.26 11.69 5.46
N ILE A 19 -2.28 12.06 4.69
CA ILE A 19 -2.17 12.98 3.55
C ILE A 19 -1.70 14.36 4.02
N GLU A 20 -2.33 14.95 5.04
CA GLU A 20 -1.94 16.26 5.58
C GLU A 20 -0.48 16.28 6.05
N LYS A 21 -0.01 15.19 6.68
CA LYS A 21 1.40 15.05 7.10
C LYS A 21 2.34 14.97 5.89
N LEU A 22 1.97 14.20 4.87
CA LEU A 22 2.77 14.07 3.66
C LEU A 22 2.85 15.39 2.89
N GLU A 23 1.74 16.10 2.71
CA GLU A 23 1.71 17.41 2.07
C GLU A 23 2.62 18.42 2.79
N LYS A 24 2.55 18.43 4.13
CA LYS A 24 3.40 19.30 4.95
C LYS A 24 4.90 18.98 4.79
N ASN A 25 5.24 17.69 4.73
CA ASN A 25 6.65 17.27 4.65
C ASN A 25 7.24 17.44 3.25
N SER A 26 6.44 17.17 2.21
CA SER A 26 6.91 17.24 0.81
C SER A 26 6.74 18.60 0.15
N GLY A 27 5.91 19.47 0.71
CA GLY A 27 5.53 20.73 0.07
C GLY A 27 4.67 20.55 -1.19
N THR A 28 4.11 19.36 -1.40
CA THR A 28 3.24 19.03 -2.54
C THR A 28 1.80 18.87 -2.09
N LYS A 29 0.88 18.99 -3.03
CA LYS A 29 -0.57 18.81 -2.79
C LYS A 29 -1.02 17.44 -3.29
N ALA A 30 -1.73 16.71 -2.47
CA ALA A 30 -2.35 15.46 -2.87
C ALA A 30 -3.59 15.72 -3.76
N HIS A 31 -3.80 14.87 -4.75
CA HIS A 31 -4.93 14.96 -5.68
C HIS A 31 -6.02 13.92 -5.39
N THR A 32 -5.85 13.10 -4.36
CA THR A 32 -6.81 12.08 -3.92
C THR A 32 -6.98 12.11 -2.39
N ASN A 33 -7.99 11.40 -1.89
CA ASN A 33 -8.27 11.29 -0.46
C ASN A 33 -7.43 10.21 0.27
N GLY A 34 -6.55 9.49 -0.45
CA GLY A 34 -5.64 8.50 0.11
C GLY A 34 -6.26 7.16 0.50
N VAL A 35 -7.53 6.91 0.18
CA VAL A 35 -8.18 5.61 0.43
C VAL A 35 -8.35 4.79 -0.85
N GLN A 36 -8.56 3.46 -0.72
CA GLN A 36 -8.68 2.57 -1.88
C GLN A 36 -9.83 2.97 -2.81
N SER A 37 -10.97 3.36 -2.28
CA SER A 37 -12.12 3.81 -3.09
C SER A 37 -11.81 5.05 -3.92
N GLY A 38 -11.04 5.99 -3.37
CA GLY A 38 -10.58 7.17 -4.12
C GLY A 38 -9.60 6.82 -5.22
N LEU A 39 -8.67 5.89 -4.97
CA LEU A 39 -7.76 5.38 -6.00
C LEU A 39 -8.53 4.67 -7.12
N MET A 40 -9.50 3.82 -6.80
CA MET A 40 -10.33 3.14 -7.80
C MET A 40 -11.11 4.13 -8.67
N ALA A 41 -11.64 5.20 -8.09
CA ALA A 41 -12.30 6.27 -8.85
C ALA A 41 -11.34 6.96 -9.82
N SER A 42 -10.14 7.31 -9.36
CA SER A 42 -9.08 7.90 -10.20
C SER A 42 -8.63 6.96 -11.33
N MET A 43 -8.49 5.66 -11.02
CA MET A 43 -8.16 4.64 -12.03
C MET A 43 -9.20 4.58 -13.14
N LYS A 44 -10.47 4.59 -12.78
CA LYS A 44 -11.59 4.57 -13.73
C LYS A 44 -11.56 5.79 -14.63
N GLU A 45 -11.36 6.97 -14.08
CA GLU A 45 -11.29 8.23 -14.82
C GLU A 45 -10.09 8.24 -15.79
N ALA A 46 -8.93 7.74 -15.35
CA ALA A 46 -7.70 7.73 -16.14
C ALA A 46 -7.55 6.51 -17.08
N GLY A 47 -8.49 5.56 -17.06
CA GLY A 47 -8.40 4.33 -17.86
C GLY A 47 -7.32 3.35 -17.40
N ILE A 48 -6.95 3.40 -16.10
CA ILE A 48 -5.98 2.49 -15.50
C ILE A 48 -6.67 1.18 -15.13
N SER A 49 -6.11 0.07 -15.60
CA SER A 49 -6.67 -1.28 -15.38
C SER A 49 -6.31 -1.85 -14.02
N TYR A 50 -5.06 -1.66 -13.59
CA TYR A 50 -4.53 -2.15 -12.33
C TYR A 50 -3.62 -1.11 -11.69
N SER A 51 -3.65 -1.04 -10.36
CA SER A 51 -2.70 -0.26 -9.57
C SER A 51 -2.03 -1.15 -8.53
N LEU A 52 -0.70 -1.03 -8.43
CA LEU A 52 0.10 -1.74 -7.44
C LEU A 52 0.28 -0.87 -6.20
N LEU A 53 -0.28 -1.33 -5.09
CA LEU A 53 -0.11 -0.72 -3.79
C LEU A 53 1.24 -1.12 -3.18
N LEU A 54 2.01 -0.12 -2.78
CA LEU A 54 3.27 -0.27 -2.10
C LEU A 54 3.11 0.23 -0.65
N PRO A 55 2.77 -0.65 0.30
CA PRO A 55 2.49 -0.23 1.67
C PRO A 55 3.75 0.30 2.35
N VAL A 56 3.59 1.37 3.13
CA VAL A 56 4.67 1.98 3.89
C VAL A 56 4.49 1.68 5.38
N ALA A 57 5.39 0.88 5.94
CA ALA A 57 5.48 0.67 7.38
C ALA A 57 6.27 1.81 8.01
N THR A 58 5.65 2.62 8.85
CA THR A 58 6.30 3.70 9.61
C THR A 58 6.84 3.23 10.96
N SER A 59 6.55 1.99 11.33
CA SER A 59 7.12 1.30 12.50
C SER A 59 7.08 -0.21 12.29
N LYS A 60 7.98 -0.94 12.98
CA LYS A 60 8.01 -2.40 12.94
C LYS A 60 6.72 -3.07 13.45
N LYS A 61 5.96 -2.38 14.30
CA LYS A 61 4.69 -2.90 14.86
C LYS A 61 3.56 -2.98 13.84
N GLN A 62 3.67 -2.26 12.72
CA GLN A 62 2.65 -2.24 11.67
C GLN A 62 2.82 -3.36 10.64
N VAL A 63 3.97 -4.02 10.60
CA VAL A 63 4.36 -4.93 9.52
C VAL A 63 3.36 -6.07 9.33
N ASP A 64 2.95 -6.74 10.41
CA ASP A 64 2.01 -7.86 10.31
C ASP A 64 0.64 -7.41 9.78
N THR A 65 0.08 -6.34 10.34
CA THR A 65 -1.21 -5.79 9.90
C THR A 65 -1.17 -5.33 8.45
N ILE A 66 -0.11 -4.65 8.03
CA ILE A 66 0.09 -4.21 6.65
C ILE A 66 0.08 -5.41 5.69
N ASN A 67 0.76 -6.49 6.04
CA ASN A 67 0.84 -7.68 5.19
C ASN A 67 -0.48 -8.45 5.12
N GLU A 68 -1.24 -8.50 6.19
CA GLU A 68 -2.59 -9.08 6.20
C GLU A 68 -3.54 -8.26 5.30
N VAL A 69 -3.54 -6.95 5.42
CA VAL A 69 -4.33 -6.06 4.55
C VAL A 69 -3.92 -6.20 3.08
N ALA A 70 -2.63 -6.36 2.79
CA ALA A 70 -2.14 -6.60 1.44
C ALA A 70 -2.70 -7.91 0.85
N ALA A 71 -2.74 -8.97 1.65
CA ALA A 71 -3.31 -10.25 1.23
C ALA A 71 -4.82 -10.15 0.97
N GLU A 72 -5.57 -9.45 1.83
CA GLU A 72 -7.00 -9.18 1.64
C GLU A 72 -7.27 -8.36 0.36
N THR A 73 -6.44 -7.36 0.09
CA THR A 73 -6.49 -6.56 -1.15
C THR A 73 -6.31 -7.45 -2.37
N ASN A 74 -5.30 -8.30 -2.38
CA ASN A 74 -5.03 -9.23 -3.50
C ASN A 74 -6.16 -10.24 -3.72
N ALA A 75 -6.84 -10.67 -2.67
CA ALA A 75 -7.99 -11.57 -2.78
C ALA A 75 -9.16 -10.97 -3.58
N LYS A 76 -9.25 -9.64 -3.66
CA LYS A 76 -10.28 -8.89 -4.38
C LYS A 76 -9.77 -8.24 -5.67
N ALA A 77 -8.56 -8.56 -6.12
CA ALA A 77 -7.89 -7.87 -7.22
C ALA A 77 -8.66 -7.90 -8.55
N LEU A 78 -9.36 -9.01 -8.85
CA LEU A 78 -10.16 -9.12 -10.08
C LEU A 78 -11.37 -8.18 -10.10
N GLU A 79 -11.90 -7.84 -8.93
CA GLU A 79 -13.03 -6.91 -8.80
C GLU A 79 -12.57 -5.46 -8.75
N THR A 80 -11.49 -5.19 -8.04
CA THR A 80 -11.05 -3.84 -7.70
C THR A 80 -9.98 -3.27 -8.63
N GLY A 81 -9.20 -4.14 -9.28
CA GLY A 81 -8.00 -3.75 -10.02
C GLY A 81 -6.82 -3.40 -9.10
N LEU A 82 -6.92 -3.62 -7.78
CA LEU A 82 -5.87 -3.32 -6.82
C LEU A 82 -5.06 -4.57 -6.49
N LEU A 83 -3.75 -4.47 -6.66
CA LEU A 83 -2.75 -5.45 -6.25
C LEU A 83 -1.87 -4.82 -5.17
N SER A 84 -1.35 -5.62 -4.26
CA SER A 84 -0.45 -5.12 -3.23
C SER A 84 0.78 -6.01 -3.06
N PHE A 85 1.93 -5.38 -2.88
CA PHE A 85 3.09 -6.03 -2.29
C PHE A 85 2.95 -6.07 -0.77
N GLY A 86 3.81 -6.82 -0.10
CA GLY A 86 4.00 -6.73 1.33
C GLY A 86 4.88 -5.55 1.73
N GLY A 87 4.95 -5.28 3.01
CA GLY A 87 5.83 -4.26 3.57
C GLY A 87 6.72 -4.84 4.66
N ILE A 88 7.90 -4.25 4.82
CA ILE A 88 8.83 -4.52 5.90
C ILE A 88 9.42 -3.21 6.41
N HIS A 89 9.75 -3.14 7.69
CA HIS A 89 10.40 -1.98 8.28
C HIS A 89 11.90 -2.21 8.43
N PRO A 90 12.77 -1.21 8.22
CA PRO A 90 14.22 -1.36 8.38
C PRO A 90 14.66 -1.89 9.75
N GLU A 91 13.91 -1.58 10.80
CA GLU A 91 14.17 -2.05 12.18
C GLU A 91 13.57 -3.43 12.50
N THR A 92 13.10 -4.17 11.51
CA THR A 92 12.56 -5.52 11.71
C THR A 92 13.68 -6.47 12.17
N GLU A 93 13.52 -7.08 13.32
CA GLU A 93 14.56 -7.92 13.94
C GLU A 93 14.56 -9.35 13.36
N ASN A 94 13.38 -9.90 13.10
CA ASN A 94 13.16 -11.28 12.62
C ASN A 94 12.85 -11.30 11.11
N VAL A 95 13.72 -10.75 10.30
CA VAL A 95 13.50 -10.54 8.85
C VAL A 95 13.09 -11.83 8.13
N SER A 96 13.79 -12.94 8.39
CA SER A 96 13.50 -14.24 7.74
C SER A 96 12.09 -14.73 8.03
N GLU A 97 11.62 -14.58 9.27
CA GLU A 97 10.28 -14.97 9.69
C GLU A 97 9.22 -14.11 8.99
N VAL A 98 9.42 -12.80 8.95
CA VAL A 98 8.52 -11.86 8.25
C VAL A 98 8.46 -12.17 6.77
N LEU A 99 9.58 -12.41 6.10
CA LEU A 99 9.63 -12.77 4.69
C LEU A 99 8.93 -14.10 4.40
N ASN A 100 9.09 -15.10 5.27
CA ASN A 100 8.38 -16.37 5.15
C ASN A 100 6.86 -16.18 5.29
N ARG A 101 6.42 -15.32 6.20
CA ARG A 101 5.00 -14.99 6.34
C ARG A 101 4.46 -14.25 5.11
N ILE A 102 5.18 -13.26 4.59
CA ILE A 102 4.83 -12.57 3.35
C ILE A 102 4.66 -13.57 2.19
N LYS A 103 5.57 -14.50 2.06
CA LYS A 103 5.49 -15.58 1.06
C LYS A 103 4.27 -16.48 1.30
N ALA A 104 4.02 -16.88 2.55
CA ALA A 104 2.86 -17.71 2.91
C ALA A 104 1.52 -17.01 2.62
N LEU A 105 1.46 -15.69 2.75
CA LEU A 105 0.30 -14.86 2.37
C LEU A 105 0.13 -14.70 0.85
N GLY A 106 1.03 -15.27 0.05
CA GLY A 106 0.98 -15.19 -1.41
C GLY A 106 1.40 -13.85 -2.01
N LEU A 107 2.01 -12.97 -1.22
CA LEU A 107 2.50 -11.67 -1.68
C LEU A 107 3.76 -11.86 -2.54
N LYS A 108 3.83 -11.17 -3.68
CA LYS A 108 4.84 -11.39 -4.73
C LYS A 108 6.03 -10.43 -4.68
N GLY A 109 6.01 -9.49 -3.77
CA GLY A 109 7.09 -8.52 -3.59
C GLY A 109 7.00 -7.82 -2.26
N ILE A 110 7.99 -7.01 -1.97
CA ILE A 110 8.05 -6.20 -0.74
C ILE A 110 8.36 -4.74 -1.06
N LYS A 111 7.83 -3.86 -0.23
CA LYS A 111 8.20 -2.45 -0.15
C LYS A 111 9.01 -2.21 1.11
N ILE A 112 10.15 -1.57 0.95
CA ILE A 112 10.97 -1.02 2.04
C ILE A 112 11.00 0.49 1.86
N HIS A 113 10.60 1.23 2.89
CA HIS A 113 10.73 2.69 2.90
C HIS A 113 12.02 3.05 3.63
N PRO A 114 12.88 3.91 3.04
CA PRO A 114 14.19 4.20 3.63
C PRO A 114 14.15 5.12 4.86
N ASP A 115 13.03 5.82 5.09
CA ASP A 115 12.89 6.80 6.20
C ASP A 115 12.14 6.22 7.40
#